data_f1fe57d483f6c04ce34e78b6beabc4b5
#
_entry.id   f1fe57d483f6c04ce34e78b6beabc4b5
#
_cell.length_a   1.000
_cell.length_b   1.000
_cell.length_c   1.000
_cell.angle_alpha   90.00
_cell.angle_beta   90.00
_cell.angle_gamma   90.00
#
_symmetry.space_group_name_H-M   'P 1'
#
loop_
_entity.id
_entity.type
_entity.pdbx_description
1 polymer ?
#
loop_
_entity_poly.entity_id
_entity_poly.type
_entity_poly.pdbx_seq_one_letter_code
_entity_poly.pdbx_strand_id
1 'polypeptide(L)'
;MRIPRLMCTQHPDTTVKITVAEEVDEAIVAYTAYGCDEVMVDYEGKMTPYGQPKEIVMKAVRGGVPLGDKFYVTVRLPNPKLEEFDRAMLSLEAAIVANYFSRKYADVQAVRWVVLPMVEDLDTVMLVRRMLKRKAEIYKSETGIDVGEVEVIPLIEDAFVQVKAKAIIGEVFKGEEAKEVRVFLGKSDSAVRHGHLASALAILYAMSKLREFEAESGIRVRPILGMGSPPFRGALNNPRLAHLEVVQYAGYYTATIQSAVRYDTSLDEYVKVKESILNACCNSRSPVGEEVLSLIQEASSKYRSQVMKHVDKIVEVARLVPSTRDRVSWKEYGRSLLDGNHVVHMPRAIVYTSTWYAMGFPPTLIDAPFFLELAKSDRLDAVLRLLPTYRRELEYDYEFFDPQTAQRYVSGELVKAAVELADYLGVETKPGPTYIALLRMPRSEPNIIALSKYRKFLG
;
A
#
# COMPACT_ATOMS: atom_id res chain seq x y z
N MET A 1 -26.49 -0.82 1.45
CA MET A 1 -25.25 -0.07 1.76
C MET A 1 -24.31 -0.21 0.58
N ARG A 2 -23.67 0.88 0.15
CA ARG A 2 -22.70 0.84 -0.95
C ARG A 2 -21.29 0.67 -0.36
N ILE A 3 -20.54 -0.32 -0.84
CA ILE A 3 -19.11 -0.45 -0.52
C ILE A 3 -18.32 0.48 -1.44
N PRO A 4 -17.36 1.28 -0.90
CA PRO A 4 -16.50 2.14 -1.71
C PRO A 4 -15.66 1.36 -2.72
N ARG A 5 -15.44 1.98 -3.90
CA ARG A 5 -14.59 1.42 -4.96
C ARG A 5 -13.24 2.10 -5.04
N LEU A 6 -13.17 3.39 -4.68
CA LEU A 6 -11.96 4.18 -4.66
C LEU A 6 -11.72 4.75 -3.26
N MET A 7 -10.60 4.40 -2.64
CA MET A 7 -10.14 4.92 -1.36
C MET A 7 -8.96 5.87 -1.59
N CYS A 8 -9.18 7.17 -1.42
CA CYS A 8 -8.09 8.13 -1.40
C CYS A 8 -7.31 8.03 -0.08
N THR A 9 -6.02 7.77 -0.15
CA THR A 9 -5.16 7.80 1.04
C THR A 9 -4.79 9.23 1.39
N GLN A 10 -4.66 9.51 2.68
CA GLN A 10 -4.12 10.76 3.17
C GLN A 10 -2.69 10.98 2.65
N HIS A 11 -2.28 12.23 2.54
CA HIS A 11 -1.00 12.63 1.96
C HIS A 11 0.20 11.99 2.71
N PRO A 12 1.02 11.16 2.02
CA PRO A 12 2.27 10.63 2.56
C PRO A 12 3.45 11.55 2.20
N ASP A 13 4.68 11.06 2.33
CA ASP A 13 5.84 11.73 1.77
C ASP A 13 5.77 11.72 0.23
N THR A 14 5.82 12.90 -0.38
CA THR A 14 5.76 13.12 -1.85
C THR A 14 6.63 14.30 -2.24
N THR A 15 6.61 14.70 -3.51
CA THR A 15 7.32 15.89 -3.99
C THR A 15 6.62 17.21 -3.62
N VAL A 16 5.35 17.15 -3.23
CA VAL A 16 4.53 18.29 -2.80
C VAL A 16 4.25 18.17 -1.31
N LYS A 17 4.38 19.25 -0.56
CA LYS A 17 4.03 19.30 0.87
C LYS A 17 2.59 19.80 1.03
N ILE A 18 1.77 19.02 1.73
CA ILE A 18 0.46 19.44 2.24
C ILE A 18 0.57 19.46 3.76
N THR A 19 0.18 20.58 4.35
CA THR A 19 0.20 20.72 5.81
C THR A 19 -0.95 19.92 6.44
N VAL A 20 -0.78 19.55 7.71
CA VAL A 20 -1.82 18.83 8.45
C VAL A 20 -3.15 19.57 8.49
N ALA A 21 -3.13 20.91 8.50
CA ALA A 21 -4.33 21.73 8.46
C ALA A 21 -5.04 21.66 7.12
N GLU A 22 -4.30 21.51 6.02
CA GLU A 22 -4.87 21.41 4.65
C GLU A 22 -5.45 20.04 4.36
N GLU A 23 -5.14 19.01 5.13
CA GLU A 23 -5.64 17.64 4.89
C GLU A 23 -7.16 17.51 5.03
N VAL A 24 -7.80 18.37 5.80
CA VAL A 24 -9.28 18.43 5.87
C VAL A 24 -9.86 18.91 4.55
N ASP A 25 -9.23 19.90 3.92
CA ASP A 25 -9.61 20.39 2.60
C ASP A 25 -9.28 19.38 1.50
N GLU A 26 -8.12 18.73 1.61
CA GLU A 26 -7.72 17.63 0.73
C GLU A 26 -8.79 16.52 0.72
N ALA A 27 -9.37 16.17 1.85
CA ALA A 27 -10.43 15.16 1.93
C ALA A 27 -11.69 15.58 1.16
N ILE A 28 -12.11 16.86 1.27
CA ILE A 28 -13.27 17.37 0.51
C ILE A 28 -12.98 17.38 -1.00
N VAL A 29 -11.78 17.80 -1.39
CA VAL A 29 -11.33 17.76 -2.79
C VAL A 29 -11.26 16.33 -3.32
N ALA A 30 -10.85 15.36 -2.48
CA ALA A 30 -10.83 13.94 -2.85
C ALA A 30 -12.23 13.42 -3.22
N TYR A 31 -13.27 13.81 -2.49
CA TYR A 31 -14.65 13.45 -2.82
C TYR A 31 -15.17 14.19 -4.07
N THR A 32 -14.96 15.48 -4.16
CA THR A 32 -15.63 16.35 -5.14
C THR A 32 -14.91 16.43 -6.49
N ALA A 33 -13.59 16.57 -6.49
CA ALA A 33 -12.79 16.74 -7.70
C ALA A 33 -12.19 15.41 -8.18
N TYR A 34 -11.62 14.61 -7.26
CA TYR A 34 -11.03 13.32 -7.63
C TYR A 34 -12.04 12.18 -7.70
N GLY A 35 -13.22 12.32 -7.07
CA GLY A 35 -14.30 11.32 -7.13
C GLY A 35 -13.97 10.04 -6.37
N CYS A 36 -13.18 10.13 -5.29
CA CYS A 36 -13.02 9.03 -4.36
C CYS A 36 -14.31 8.83 -3.54
N ASP A 37 -14.70 7.58 -3.33
CA ASP A 37 -15.85 7.23 -2.48
C ASP A 37 -15.48 7.26 -0.99
N GLU A 38 -14.20 7.14 -0.68
CA GLU A 38 -13.68 6.97 0.66
C GLU A 38 -12.38 7.74 0.84
N VAL A 39 -12.21 8.38 2.00
CA VAL A 39 -10.96 9.02 2.39
C VAL A 39 -10.45 8.35 3.65
N MET A 40 -9.21 7.88 3.62
CA MET A 40 -8.56 7.25 4.76
C MET A 40 -7.70 8.26 5.52
N VAL A 41 -8.17 8.65 6.72
CA VAL A 41 -7.37 9.40 7.70
C VAL A 41 -6.38 8.46 8.37
N ASP A 42 -5.12 8.85 8.44
CA ASP A 42 -4.04 7.94 8.76
C ASP A 42 -3.30 8.34 10.04
N TYR A 43 -3.37 7.49 11.05
CA TYR A 43 -2.65 7.64 12.31
C TYR A 43 -1.43 6.71 12.44
N GLU A 44 -1.24 5.76 11.52
CA GLU A 44 -0.12 4.83 11.57
C GLU A 44 1.22 5.56 11.37
N GLY A 45 2.02 5.64 12.44
CA GLY A 45 3.31 6.31 12.43
C GLY A 45 3.27 7.81 12.07
N LYS A 46 2.11 8.47 12.15
CA LYS A 46 1.91 9.88 11.76
C LYS A 46 1.39 10.71 12.93
N MET A 47 1.75 12.00 12.95
CA MET A 47 1.24 12.99 13.89
C MET A 47 -0.04 13.66 13.35
N THR A 48 -1.06 12.84 13.06
CA THR A 48 -2.36 13.33 12.62
C THR A 48 -3.16 13.81 13.83
N PRO A 49 -3.77 15.01 13.82
CA PRO A 49 -4.63 15.49 14.90
C PRO A 49 -5.85 14.59 15.11
N TYR A 50 -6.14 14.23 16.35
CA TYR A 50 -7.29 13.34 16.65
C TYR A 50 -8.65 13.99 16.32
N GLY A 51 -8.74 15.30 16.22
CA GLY A 51 -9.93 16.01 15.75
C GLY A 51 -10.19 15.92 14.25
N GLN A 52 -9.23 15.48 13.45
CA GLN A 52 -9.29 15.57 12.00
C GLN A 52 -10.48 14.82 11.36
N PRO A 53 -10.84 13.57 11.74
CA PRO A 53 -12.03 12.90 11.19
C PRO A 53 -13.31 13.68 11.46
N LYS A 54 -13.47 14.26 12.67
CA LYS A 54 -14.59 15.14 13.02
C LYS A 54 -14.62 16.39 12.14
N GLU A 55 -13.47 17.02 11.91
CA GLU A 55 -13.38 18.24 11.08
C GLU A 55 -13.75 17.97 9.63
N ILE A 56 -13.31 16.84 9.06
CA ILE A 56 -13.72 16.38 7.72
C ILE A 56 -15.24 16.21 7.67
N VAL A 57 -15.83 15.52 8.66
CA VAL A 57 -17.28 15.31 8.75
C VAL A 57 -18.01 16.65 8.81
N MET A 58 -17.59 17.55 9.69
CA MET A 58 -18.28 18.85 9.85
C MET A 58 -18.16 19.72 8.61
N LYS A 59 -17.02 19.70 7.93
CA LYS A 59 -16.82 20.42 6.66
C LYS A 59 -17.66 19.83 5.54
N ALA A 60 -17.70 18.50 5.42
CA ALA A 60 -18.52 17.80 4.45
C ALA A 60 -20.02 18.07 4.64
N VAL A 61 -20.51 17.98 5.89
CA VAL A 61 -21.93 18.28 6.20
C VAL A 61 -22.28 19.72 5.84
N ARG A 62 -21.44 20.70 6.19
CA ARG A 62 -21.65 22.12 5.82
C ARG A 62 -21.61 22.35 4.31
N GLY A 63 -20.77 21.58 3.59
CA GLY A 63 -20.64 21.65 2.13
C GLY A 63 -21.65 20.83 1.34
N GLY A 64 -22.61 20.16 2.02
CA GLY A 64 -23.60 19.32 1.36
C GLY A 64 -23.05 18.03 0.73
N VAL A 65 -21.88 17.57 1.17
CA VAL A 65 -21.29 16.30 0.70
C VAL A 65 -22.04 15.14 1.37
N PRO A 66 -22.64 14.19 0.62
CA PRO A 66 -23.49 13.13 1.16
C PRO A 66 -22.65 12.01 1.80
N LEU A 67 -22.16 12.25 3.02
CA LEU A 67 -21.48 11.23 3.85
C LEU A 67 -22.46 10.15 4.31
N GLY A 68 -21.91 8.96 4.54
CA GLY A 68 -22.67 7.80 5.07
C GLY A 68 -23.53 7.07 4.04
N ASP A 69 -23.70 7.63 2.86
CA ASP A 69 -24.40 7.04 1.71
C ASP A 69 -23.46 6.85 0.52
N LYS A 70 -22.96 7.95 -0.03
CA LYS A 70 -22.07 7.95 -1.20
C LYS A 70 -20.60 8.04 -0.82
N PHE A 71 -20.30 8.78 0.24
CA PHE A 71 -18.92 9.04 0.68
C PHE A 71 -18.71 8.63 2.14
N TYR A 72 -17.49 8.18 2.46
CA TYR A 72 -17.13 7.68 3.78
C TYR A 72 -15.79 8.23 4.24
N VAL A 73 -15.65 8.35 5.55
CA VAL A 73 -14.36 8.55 6.22
C VAL A 73 -13.95 7.23 6.84
N THR A 74 -12.74 6.79 6.58
CA THR A 74 -12.15 5.60 7.20
C THR A 74 -10.92 6.03 7.99
N VAL A 75 -10.66 5.41 9.13
CA VAL A 75 -9.53 5.73 9.99
C VAL A 75 -8.56 4.57 10.00
N ARG A 76 -7.30 4.78 9.55
CA ARG A 76 -6.24 3.81 9.77
C ARG A 76 -5.62 4.03 11.14
N LEU A 77 -5.75 3.02 11.99
CA LEU A 77 -5.30 3.05 13.38
C LEU A 77 -3.79 2.84 13.49
N PRO A 78 -3.14 3.29 14.55
CA PRO A 78 -1.91 2.66 15.03
C PRO A 78 -2.21 1.22 15.47
N ASN A 79 -1.30 0.28 15.20
CA ASN A 79 -1.47 -1.10 15.71
C ASN A 79 -1.15 -1.13 17.23
N PRO A 80 -2.10 -1.49 18.10
CA PRO A 80 -1.95 -1.40 19.56
C PRO A 80 -0.90 -2.35 20.15
N LYS A 81 -0.41 -3.33 19.38
CA LYS A 81 0.71 -4.21 19.79
C LYS A 81 2.08 -3.70 19.33
N LEU A 82 2.11 -2.85 18.32
CA LEU A 82 3.32 -2.40 17.65
C LEU A 82 3.64 -0.93 17.91
N GLU A 83 2.61 -0.13 18.13
CA GLU A 83 2.70 1.29 18.49
C GLU A 83 2.24 1.52 19.94
N GLU A 84 2.37 2.75 20.42
CA GLU A 84 1.90 3.13 21.75
C GLU A 84 0.39 2.96 21.87
N PHE A 85 -0.04 2.27 22.91
CA PHE A 85 -1.43 1.87 23.10
C PHE A 85 -2.39 3.07 23.23
N ASP A 86 -1.96 4.16 23.86
CA ASP A 86 -2.74 5.39 24.00
C ASP A 86 -3.08 6.01 22.64
N ARG A 87 -2.15 5.99 21.69
CA ARG A 87 -2.39 6.48 20.32
C ARG A 87 -3.47 5.67 19.62
N ALA A 88 -3.43 4.34 19.77
CA ALA A 88 -4.48 3.47 19.26
C ALA A 88 -5.84 3.80 19.89
N MET A 89 -5.87 4.01 21.22
CA MET A 89 -7.09 4.38 21.94
C MET A 89 -7.66 5.73 21.51
N LEU A 90 -6.82 6.73 21.30
CA LEU A 90 -7.24 8.06 20.88
C LEU A 90 -7.71 8.08 19.43
N SER A 91 -7.11 7.28 18.54
CA SER A 91 -7.56 7.16 17.16
C SER A 91 -8.90 6.42 17.02
N LEU A 92 -9.16 5.42 17.88
CA LEU A 92 -10.49 4.80 18.00
C LEU A 92 -11.53 5.81 18.47
N GLU A 93 -11.18 6.63 19.46
CA GLU A 93 -12.05 7.70 19.93
C GLU A 93 -12.37 8.69 18.82
N ALA A 94 -11.37 9.07 18.02
CA ALA A 94 -11.55 9.99 16.89
C ALA A 94 -12.58 9.49 15.87
N ALA A 95 -12.61 8.17 15.60
CA ALA A 95 -13.60 7.55 14.72
C ALA A 95 -15.02 7.63 15.32
N ILE A 96 -15.18 7.33 16.61
CA ILE A 96 -16.47 7.39 17.31
C ILE A 96 -16.98 8.84 17.42
N VAL A 97 -16.10 9.79 17.77
CA VAL A 97 -16.42 11.23 17.79
C VAL A 97 -16.91 11.71 16.44
N ALA A 98 -16.26 11.31 15.36
CA ALA A 98 -16.70 11.67 14.00
C ALA A 98 -18.12 11.17 13.71
N ASN A 99 -18.45 9.94 14.13
CA ASN A 99 -19.81 9.39 14.00
C ASN A 99 -20.81 10.10 14.91
N TYR A 100 -20.46 10.42 16.15
CA TYR A 100 -21.32 11.20 17.02
C TYR A 100 -21.75 12.53 16.35
N PHE A 101 -20.80 13.24 15.75
CA PHE A 101 -21.08 14.50 15.07
C PHE A 101 -21.88 14.31 13.77
N SER A 102 -21.59 13.28 12.96
CA SER A 102 -22.35 13.00 11.74
C SER A 102 -23.79 12.58 12.03
N ARG A 103 -24.01 11.80 13.09
CA ARG A 103 -25.36 11.47 13.57
C ARG A 103 -26.12 12.69 14.09
N LYS A 104 -25.46 13.49 14.91
CA LYS A 104 -26.07 14.68 15.52
C LYS A 104 -26.49 15.72 14.52
N TYR A 105 -25.75 15.94 13.44
CA TYR A 105 -25.97 17.06 12.52
C TYR A 105 -26.53 16.66 11.16
N ALA A 106 -26.45 15.41 10.76
CA ALA A 106 -26.90 14.93 9.46
C ALA A 106 -27.64 13.57 9.50
N ASP A 107 -27.77 12.97 10.69
CA ASP A 107 -28.36 11.63 10.92
C ASP A 107 -27.77 10.53 10.03
N VAL A 108 -26.47 10.60 9.80
CA VAL A 108 -25.73 9.62 8.99
C VAL A 108 -24.59 9.00 9.80
N GLN A 109 -24.13 7.83 9.38
CA GLN A 109 -22.88 7.23 9.88
C GLN A 109 -21.76 7.46 8.88
N ALA A 110 -20.89 8.43 9.13
CA ALA A 110 -19.81 8.82 8.23
C ALA A 110 -18.61 7.85 8.28
N VAL A 111 -18.32 7.29 9.47
CA VAL A 111 -17.22 6.32 9.67
C VAL A 111 -17.82 4.94 9.90
N ARG A 112 -17.76 4.09 8.90
CA ARG A 112 -18.23 2.69 9.00
C ARG A 112 -17.12 1.72 9.26
N TRP A 113 -15.88 2.08 8.89
CA TRP A 113 -14.74 1.21 8.96
C TRP A 113 -13.54 1.90 9.58
N VAL A 114 -12.76 1.11 10.29
CA VAL A 114 -11.37 1.43 10.65
C VAL A 114 -10.44 0.40 10.03
N VAL A 115 -9.26 0.82 9.61
CA VAL A 115 -8.21 -0.07 9.09
C VAL A 115 -7.23 -0.37 10.22
N LEU A 116 -7.04 -1.63 10.53
CA LEU A 116 -6.01 -2.10 11.46
C LEU A 116 -4.79 -2.58 10.65
N PRO A 117 -3.65 -1.87 10.69
CA PRO A 117 -2.45 -2.23 9.93
C PRO A 117 -1.69 -3.40 10.57
N MET A 118 -0.83 -4.04 9.80
CA MET A 118 0.08 -5.10 10.26
C MET A 118 -0.64 -6.22 11.02
N VAL A 119 -1.77 -6.69 10.48
CA VAL A 119 -2.50 -7.80 11.07
C VAL A 119 -1.73 -9.09 10.82
N GLU A 120 -1.30 -9.73 11.89
CA GLU A 120 -0.62 -11.04 11.89
C GLU A 120 -1.38 -12.06 12.74
N ASP A 121 -2.29 -11.61 13.60
CA ASP A 121 -3.06 -12.45 14.53
C ASP A 121 -4.50 -11.98 14.71
N LEU A 122 -5.35 -12.93 15.15
CA LEU A 122 -6.77 -12.70 15.45
C LEU A 122 -6.97 -11.81 16.69
N ASP A 123 -6.14 -11.98 17.72
CA ASP A 123 -6.36 -11.35 19.03
C ASP A 123 -6.37 -9.82 18.95
N THR A 124 -5.50 -9.26 18.10
CA THR A 124 -5.43 -7.82 17.89
C THR A 124 -6.68 -7.29 17.20
N VAL A 125 -7.23 -8.01 16.22
CA VAL A 125 -8.48 -7.65 15.55
C VAL A 125 -9.62 -7.66 16.54
N MET A 126 -9.73 -8.74 17.34
CA MET A 126 -10.79 -8.89 18.34
C MET A 126 -10.68 -7.87 19.49
N LEU A 127 -9.47 -7.50 19.87
CA LEU A 127 -9.24 -6.41 20.84
C LEU A 127 -9.83 -5.09 20.32
N VAL A 128 -9.49 -4.71 19.10
CA VAL A 128 -9.97 -3.45 18.49
C VAL A 128 -11.49 -3.46 18.34
N ARG A 129 -12.08 -4.57 17.90
CA ARG A 129 -13.55 -4.72 17.78
C ARG A 129 -14.25 -4.53 19.13
N ARG A 130 -13.77 -5.18 20.19
CA ARG A 130 -14.34 -5.02 21.55
C ARG A 130 -14.25 -3.58 22.05
N MET A 131 -13.14 -2.89 21.76
CA MET A 131 -12.96 -1.49 22.14
C MET A 131 -13.92 -0.56 21.42
N LEU A 132 -14.08 -0.71 20.10
CA LEU A 132 -15.04 0.06 19.30
C LEU A 132 -16.45 -0.11 19.83
N LYS A 133 -16.87 -1.36 20.08
CA LYS A 133 -18.21 -1.66 20.62
C LYS A 133 -18.46 -0.98 21.97
N ARG A 134 -17.52 -1.09 22.90
CA ARG A 134 -17.63 -0.43 24.22
C ARG A 134 -17.71 1.09 24.12
N LYS A 135 -16.90 1.69 23.25
CA LYS A 135 -16.97 3.15 23.03
C LYS A 135 -18.32 3.57 22.44
N ALA A 136 -18.83 2.85 21.46
CA ALA A 136 -20.15 3.13 20.88
C ALA A 136 -21.26 3.01 21.92
N GLU A 137 -21.22 2.01 22.79
CA GLU A 137 -22.16 1.82 23.89
C GLU A 137 -22.14 2.98 24.88
N ILE A 138 -20.96 3.50 25.26
CA ILE A 138 -20.82 4.68 26.13
C ILE A 138 -21.49 5.91 25.48
N TYR A 139 -21.22 6.19 24.21
CA TYR A 139 -21.86 7.33 23.55
C TYR A 139 -23.38 7.20 23.51
N LYS A 140 -23.89 6.00 23.23
CA LYS A 140 -25.33 5.73 23.20
C LYS A 140 -25.98 5.92 24.59
N SER A 141 -25.33 5.40 25.66
CA SER A 141 -25.87 5.53 27.02
C SER A 141 -25.84 6.96 27.55
N GLU A 142 -24.75 7.68 27.32
CA GLU A 142 -24.55 9.01 27.92
C GLU A 142 -25.18 10.15 27.10
N THR A 143 -25.31 9.98 25.80
CA THR A 143 -25.80 11.04 24.91
C THR A 143 -27.14 10.75 24.25
N GLY A 144 -27.62 9.51 24.31
CA GLY A 144 -28.81 9.05 23.58
C GLY A 144 -28.60 8.87 22.08
N ILE A 145 -27.40 9.18 21.55
CA ILE A 145 -27.09 9.11 20.11
C ILE A 145 -26.43 7.75 19.81
N ASP A 146 -27.09 6.96 18.96
CA ASP A 146 -26.49 5.73 18.43
C ASP A 146 -25.51 6.05 17.32
N VAL A 147 -24.23 5.92 17.58
CA VAL A 147 -23.15 6.20 16.63
C VAL A 147 -23.01 5.13 15.53
N GLY A 148 -23.72 4.01 15.67
CA GLY A 148 -23.64 2.88 14.76
C GLY A 148 -22.43 1.98 15.00
N GLU A 149 -22.47 0.79 14.42
CA GLU A 149 -21.36 -0.16 14.47
C GLU A 149 -20.23 0.26 13.53
N VAL A 150 -18.98 0.18 14.03
CA VAL A 150 -17.77 0.43 13.24
C VAL A 150 -17.03 -0.90 13.07
N GLU A 151 -16.86 -1.32 11.82
CA GLU A 151 -16.21 -2.56 11.46
C GLU A 151 -14.69 -2.38 11.34
N VAL A 152 -13.93 -3.45 11.63
CA VAL A 152 -12.47 -3.48 11.47
C VAL A 152 -12.12 -4.13 10.13
N ILE A 153 -11.38 -3.40 9.30
CA ILE A 153 -10.76 -3.92 8.08
C ILE A 153 -9.34 -4.38 8.45
N PRO A 154 -9.05 -5.69 8.45
CA PRO A 154 -7.69 -6.16 8.65
C PRO A 154 -6.85 -5.80 7.42
N LEU A 155 -5.72 -5.09 7.63
CA LEU A 155 -4.73 -4.81 6.60
C LEU A 155 -3.54 -5.77 6.78
N ILE A 156 -3.37 -6.65 5.80
CA ILE A 156 -2.35 -7.69 5.76
C ILE A 156 -1.24 -7.25 4.81
N GLU A 157 -0.05 -7.00 5.35
CA GLU A 157 1.07 -6.32 4.65
C GLU A 157 2.37 -7.15 4.67
N ASP A 158 2.29 -8.44 4.98
CA ASP A 158 3.40 -9.38 4.94
C ASP A 158 3.07 -10.54 4.00
N ALA A 159 3.98 -10.92 3.09
CA ALA A 159 3.73 -11.96 2.10
C ALA A 159 3.39 -13.31 2.75
N PHE A 160 4.05 -13.68 3.86
CA PHE A 160 3.80 -14.95 4.54
C PHE A 160 2.54 -14.94 5.42
N VAL A 161 2.03 -13.75 5.76
CA VAL A 161 0.73 -13.60 6.40
C VAL A 161 -0.37 -13.52 5.35
N GLN A 162 -0.13 -12.87 4.20
CA GLN A 162 -1.07 -12.80 3.07
C GLN A 162 -1.47 -14.20 2.58
N VAL A 163 -0.54 -15.15 2.52
CA VAL A 163 -0.87 -16.53 2.13
C VAL A 163 -1.81 -17.23 3.12
N LYS A 164 -1.95 -16.71 4.34
CA LYS A 164 -2.87 -17.20 5.38
C LYS A 164 -4.19 -16.39 5.46
N ALA A 165 -4.43 -15.46 4.54
CA ALA A 165 -5.57 -14.54 4.59
C ALA A 165 -6.92 -15.27 4.77
N LYS A 166 -7.15 -16.40 4.08
CA LYS A 166 -8.36 -17.22 4.24
C LYS A 166 -8.55 -17.67 5.69
N ALA A 167 -7.51 -18.20 6.32
CA ALA A 167 -7.58 -18.69 7.70
C ALA A 167 -7.83 -17.54 8.70
N ILE A 168 -7.13 -16.41 8.53
CA ILE A 168 -7.31 -15.23 9.38
C ILE A 168 -8.74 -14.73 9.30
N ILE A 169 -9.28 -14.55 8.11
CA ILE A 169 -10.65 -14.06 7.91
C ILE A 169 -11.69 -15.09 8.39
N GLY A 170 -11.45 -16.37 8.14
CA GLY A 170 -12.31 -17.44 8.64
C GLY A 170 -12.45 -17.41 10.17
N GLU A 171 -11.37 -17.19 10.90
CA GLU A 171 -11.43 -17.09 12.36
C GLU A 171 -12.01 -15.75 12.85
N VAL A 172 -11.71 -14.62 12.16
CA VAL A 172 -12.26 -13.30 12.52
C VAL A 172 -13.78 -13.26 12.45
N PHE A 173 -14.37 -13.94 11.47
CA PHE A 173 -15.82 -13.92 11.22
C PHE A 173 -16.54 -15.23 11.60
N LYS A 174 -15.86 -16.10 12.33
CA LYS A 174 -16.42 -17.37 12.81
C LYS A 174 -17.62 -17.13 13.72
N GLY A 175 -18.77 -17.69 13.34
CA GLY A 175 -20.01 -17.56 14.09
C GLY A 175 -20.71 -16.20 13.99
N GLU A 176 -20.27 -15.33 13.06
CA GLU A 176 -20.94 -14.06 12.83
C GLU A 176 -21.92 -14.14 11.64
N GLU A 177 -23.02 -13.39 11.75
CA GLU A 177 -24.00 -13.25 10.66
C GLU A 177 -23.58 -12.19 9.63
N ALA A 178 -22.29 -12.02 9.43
CA ALA A 178 -21.77 -11.06 8.44
C ALA A 178 -22.15 -11.49 7.03
N LYS A 179 -22.78 -10.59 6.27
CA LYS A 179 -23.12 -10.84 4.86
C LYS A 179 -22.00 -10.46 3.91
N GLU A 180 -21.16 -9.53 4.32
CA GLU A 180 -20.13 -8.93 3.50
C GLU A 180 -18.99 -8.40 4.38
N VAL A 181 -17.75 -8.66 3.99
CA VAL A 181 -16.55 -8.26 4.76
C VAL A 181 -15.52 -7.62 3.85
N ARG A 182 -14.74 -6.67 4.38
CA ARG A 182 -13.65 -6.03 3.67
C ARG A 182 -12.30 -6.54 4.22
N VAL A 183 -11.36 -6.80 3.32
CA VAL A 183 -9.98 -7.25 3.64
C VAL A 183 -9.01 -6.42 2.84
N PHE A 184 -8.00 -5.86 3.48
CA PHE A 184 -7.05 -5.00 2.83
C PHE A 184 -5.71 -5.72 2.62
N LEU A 185 -5.27 -5.84 1.37
CA LEU A 185 -4.00 -6.44 0.98
C LEU A 185 -3.03 -5.33 0.58
N GLY A 186 -2.00 -5.11 1.40
CA GLY A 186 -0.98 -4.11 1.18
C GLY A 186 0.25 -4.68 0.50
N LYS A 187 0.71 -4.07 -0.62
CA LYS A 187 1.90 -4.52 -1.34
C LYS A 187 3.18 -3.86 -0.85
N SER A 188 3.13 -2.59 -0.47
CA SER A 188 4.33 -1.77 -0.25
C SER A 188 5.27 -2.32 0.82
N ASP A 189 4.76 -2.60 2.03
CA ASP A 189 5.58 -3.12 3.13
C ASP A 189 5.93 -4.60 2.91
N SER A 190 5.02 -5.36 2.29
CA SER A 190 5.31 -6.72 1.84
C SER A 190 6.48 -6.77 0.86
N ALA A 191 6.55 -5.84 -0.11
CA ALA A 191 7.66 -5.77 -1.05
C ALA A 191 8.99 -5.38 -0.39
N VAL A 192 8.98 -4.46 0.57
CA VAL A 192 10.21 -4.12 1.33
C VAL A 192 10.75 -5.32 2.08
N ARG A 193 9.88 -6.16 2.65
CA ARG A 193 10.27 -7.35 3.43
C ARG A 193 10.64 -8.56 2.58
N HIS A 194 9.99 -8.73 1.42
CA HIS A 194 10.02 -10.01 0.69
C HIS A 194 10.39 -9.88 -0.79
N GLY A 195 10.54 -8.65 -1.32
CA GLY A 195 10.79 -8.38 -2.73
C GLY A 195 9.51 -8.25 -3.55
N HIS A 196 9.72 -7.80 -4.78
CA HIS A 196 8.61 -7.52 -5.69
C HIS A 196 7.88 -8.79 -6.13
N LEU A 197 8.63 -9.82 -6.52
CA LEU A 197 8.07 -11.09 -7.00
C LEU A 197 7.27 -11.82 -5.91
N ALA A 198 7.87 -12.03 -4.74
CA ALA A 198 7.21 -12.74 -3.64
C ALA A 198 5.93 -12.02 -3.20
N SER A 199 5.97 -10.69 -3.05
CA SER A 199 4.80 -9.91 -2.64
C SER A 199 3.69 -9.89 -3.70
N ALA A 200 4.03 -9.89 -4.99
CA ALA A 200 3.05 -9.99 -6.08
C ALA A 200 2.31 -11.34 -6.07
N LEU A 201 3.07 -12.42 -5.99
CA LEU A 201 2.51 -13.79 -5.93
C LEU A 201 1.67 -14.01 -4.67
N ALA A 202 2.12 -13.49 -3.51
CA ALA A 202 1.38 -13.62 -2.25
C ALA A 202 0.00 -12.93 -2.31
N ILE A 203 -0.09 -11.74 -2.90
CA ILE A 203 -1.38 -11.05 -3.10
C ILE A 203 -2.29 -11.87 -4.03
N LEU A 204 -1.78 -12.39 -5.13
CA LEU A 204 -2.57 -13.20 -6.06
C LEU A 204 -3.11 -14.48 -5.40
N TYR A 205 -2.25 -15.15 -4.62
CA TYR A 205 -2.66 -16.31 -3.85
C TYR A 205 -3.70 -15.96 -2.79
N ALA A 206 -3.47 -14.89 -2.01
CA ALA A 206 -4.43 -14.40 -1.03
C ALA A 206 -5.79 -14.11 -1.63
N MET A 207 -5.85 -13.44 -2.79
CA MET A 207 -7.11 -13.15 -3.47
C MET A 207 -7.81 -14.42 -3.95
N SER A 208 -7.06 -15.45 -4.39
CA SER A 208 -7.64 -16.77 -4.72
C SER A 208 -8.24 -17.43 -3.49
N LYS A 209 -7.53 -17.42 -2.36
CA LYS A 209 -7.99 -18.04 -1.11
C LYS A 209 -9.15 -17.29 -0.47
N LEU A 210 -9.23 -15.97 -0.62
CA LEU A 210 -10.39 -15.19 -0.19
C LEU A 210 -11.66 -15.51 -1.02
N ARG A 211 -11.52 -15.79 -2.31
CA ARG A 211 -12.64 -16.27 -3.15
C ARG A 211 -13.09 -17.68 -2.77
N GLU A 212 -12.16 -18.57 -2.42
CA GLU A 212 -12.51 -19.89 -1.88
C GLU A 212 -13.31 -19.72 -0.58
N PHE A 213 -12.88 -18.85 0.33
CA PHE A 213 -13.61 -18.55 1.57
C PHE A 213 -15.02 -18.04 1.29
N GLU A 214 -15.19 -17.11 0.33
CA GLU A 214 -16.51 -16.61 -0.09
C GLU A 214 -17.42 -17.75 -0.57
N ALA A 215 -16.88 -18.66 -1.40
CA ALA A 215 -17.64 -19.79 -1.93
C ALA A 215 -18.04 -20.80 -0.84
N GLU A 216 -17.20 -21.02 0.16
CA GLU A 216 -17.43 -21.97 1.25
C GLU A 216 -18.35 -21.43 2.35
N SER A 217 -18.18 -20.15 2.71
CA SER A 217 -18.88 -19.53 3.84
C SER A 217 -20.19 -18.83 3.44
N GLY A 218 -20.35 -18.46 2.17
CA GLY A 218 -21.43 -17.60 1.71
C GLY A 218 -21.27 -16.12 2.11
N ILE A 219 -20.20 -15.76 2.83
CA ILE A 219 -19.88 -14.37 3.22
C ILE A 219 -19.15 -13.69 2.04
N ARG A 220 -19.73 -12.66 1.48
CA ARG A 220 -19.09 -11.91 0.38
C ARG A 220 -17.83 -11.20 0.87
N VAL A 221 -16.71 -11.42 0.18
CA VAL A 221 -15.44 -10.75 0.47
C VAL A 221 -15.22 -9.59 -0.51
N ARG A 222 -14.85 -8.43 0.02
CA ARG A 222 -14.53 -7.21 -0.74
C ARG A 222 -13.07 -6.85 -0.55
N PRO A 223 -12.14 -7.42 -1.34
CA PRO A 223 -10.74 -7.14 -1.21
C PRO A 223 -10.43 -5.68 -1.56
N ILE A 224 -9.57 -5.06 -0.76
CA ILE A 224 -8.98 -3.75 -1.02
C ILE A 224 -7.53 -3.96 -1.44
N LEU A 225 -7.10 -3.34 -2.56
CA LEU A 225 -5.71 -3.34 -2.96
C LEU A 225 -5.03 -2.03 -2.57
N GLY A 226 -3.97 -2.13 -1.75
CA GLY A 226 -3.07 -1.02 -1.40
C GLY A 226 -1.77 -1.09 -2.18
N MET A 227 -1.68 -0.30 -3.25
CA MET A 227 -0.52 -0.29 -4.15
C MET A 227 -0.09 1.13 -4.48
N GLY A 228 1.22 1.28 -4.82
CA GLY A 228 1.82 2.56 -5.17
C GLY A 228 1.91 2.82 -6.66
N SER A 229 2.69 3.86 -7.02
CA SER A 229 2.99 4.21 -8.41
C SER A 229 4.15 3.41 -9.01
N PRO A 230 5.27 3.15 -8.29
CA PRO A 230 6.35 2.35 -8.87
C PRO A 230 5.97 0.85 -8.95
N PRO A 231 6.52 0.10 -9.92
CA PRO A 231 6.31 -1.35 -10.05
C PRO A 231 6.57 -2.11 -8.76
N PHE A 232 7.68 -1.83 -8.09
CA PHE A 232 8.01 -2.45 -6.81
C PHE A 232 6.87 -2.38 -5.78
N ARG A 233 6.08 -1.32 -5.82
CA ARG A 233 4.92 -1.11 -4.95
C ARG A 233 3.58 -1.45 -5.63
N GLY A 234 3.60 -2.10 -6.82
CA GLY A 234 2.44 -2.68 -7.51
C GLY A 234 1.83 -1.84 -8.62
N ALA A 235 2.43 -0.71 -8.98
CA ALA A 235 2.13 0.15 -10.12
C ALA A 235 0.63 0.50 -10.41
N LEU A 236 -0.30 0.16 -9.51
CA LEU A 236 -1.73 0.41 -9.71
C LEU A 236 -2.05 1.91 -9.80
N ASN A 237 -1.19 2.75 -9.25
CA ASN A 237 -1.26 4.22 -9.33
C ASN A 237 -0.28 4.81 -10.37
N ASN A 238 0.24 4.00 -11.30
CA ASN A 238 1.12 4.45 -12.37
C ASN A 238 0.32 4.71 -13.65
N PRO A 239 0.34 5.93 -14.22
CA PRO A 239 -0.43 6.26 -15.42
C PRO A 239 -0.10 5.38 -16.64
N ARG A 240 1.11 4.81 -16.69
CA ARG A 240 1.56 3.96 -17.82
C ARG A 240 1.27 2.49 -17.62
N LEU A 241 1.08 2.04 -16.38
CA LEU A 241 0.96 0.62 -16.05
C LEU A 241 -0.39 0.23 -15.44
N ALA A 242 -1.13 1.18 -14.87
CA ALA A 242 -2.37 0.90 -14.16
C ALA A 242 -3.37 0.02 -14.96
N HIS A 243 -3.51 0.29 -16.27
CA HIS A 243 -4.41 -0.47 -17.14
C HIS A 243 -4.01 -1.96 -17.30
N LEU A 244 -2.75 -2.30 -17.09
CA LEU A 244 -2.24 -3.67 -17.07
C LEU A 244 -2.39 -4.29 -15.68
N GLU A 245 -2.03 -3.54 -14.64
CA GLU A 245 -2.04 -4.01 -13.25
C GLU A 245 -3.45 -4.37 -12.78
N VAL A 246 -4.46 -3.62 -13.18
CA VAL A 246 -5.86 -3.93 -12.87
C VAL A 246 -6.31 -5.29 -13.43
N VAL A 247 -5.69 -5.74 -14.52
CA VAL A 247 -5.96 -7.08 -15.10
C VAL A 247 -5.18 -8.14 -14.33
N GLN A 248 -3.91 -7.88 -14.01
CA GLN A 248 -3.08 -8.80 -13.24
C GLN A 248 -3.68 -9.09 -11.85
N TYR A 249 -4.16 -8.08 -11.17
CA TYR A 249 -4.75 -8.21 -9.83
C TYR A 249 -6.29 -8.24 -9.85
N ALA A 250 -6.90 -8.67 -10.94
CA ALA A 250 -8.37 -8.74 -11.06
C ALA A 250 -9.02 -9.56 -9.93
N GLY A 251 -10.16 -9.09 -9.43
CA GLY A 251 -10.89 -9.68 -8.28
C GLY A 251 -10.90 -8.78 -7.04
N TYR A 252 -10.24 -7.63 -7.07
CA TYR A 252 -10.42 -6.61 -6.02
C TYR A 252 -11.79 -5.93 -6.16
N TYR A 253 -12.25 -5.32 -5.08
CA TYR A 253 -13.44 -4.48 -5.07
C TYR A 253 -13.11 -3.00 -4.90
N THR A 254 -12.19 -2.69 -3.99
CA THR A 254 -11.69 -1.34 -3.73
C THR A 254 -10.22 -1.25 -4.09
N ALA A 255 -9.79 -0.12 -4.64
CA ALA A 255 -8.36 0.18 -4.78
C ALA A 255 -8.02 1.52 -4.15
N THR A 256 -6.79 1.63 -3.62
CA THR A 256 -6.30 2.90 -3.08
C THR A 256 -5.84 3.83 -4.20
N ILE A 257 -6.19 5.10 -4.06
CA ILE A 257 -5.64 6.21 -4.84
C ILE A 257 -4.64 6.95 -3.95
N GLN A 258 -3.38 6.90 -4.33
CA GLN A 258 -2.32 7.58 -3.58
C GLN A 258 -2.15 9.04 -3.99
N SER A 259 -1.54 9.85 -3.13
CA SER A 259 -1.32 11.26 -3.42
C SER A 259 -0.35 11.48 -4.59
N ALA A 260 0.61 10.59 -4.83
CA ALA A 260 1.51 10.71 -5.98
C ALA A 260 0.75 10.82 -7.30
N VAL A 261 -0.24 9.98 -7.55
CA VAL A 261 -1.03 10.06 -8.79
C VAL A 261 -1.97 11.29 -8.82
N ARG A 262 -2.29 11.88 -7.66
CA ARG A 262 -3.11 13.11 -7.60
C ARG A 262 -2.28 14.38 -7.78
N TYR A 263 -1.02 14.39 -7.34
CA TYR A 263 -0.20 15.61 -7.24
C TYR A 263 1.07 15.59 -8.09
N ASP A 264 1.63 14.42 -8.41
CA ASP A 264 2.86 14.29 -9.19
C ASP A 264 2.59 13.98 -10.68
N THR A 265 1.29 13.82 -11.07
CA THR A 265 0.86 13.60 -12.45
C THR A 265 -0.13 14.66 -12.91
N SER A 266 -0.43 14.72 -14.22
CA SER A 266 -1.50 15.58 -14.74
C SER A 266 -2.89 15.04 -14.39
N LEU A 267 -3.90 15.91 -14.43
CA LEU A 267 -5.29 15.50 -14.21
C LEU A 267 -5.75 14.44 -15.21
N ASP A 268 -5.34 14.55 -16.48
CA ASP A 268 -5.68 13.56 -17.52
C ASP A 268 -5.06 12.19 -17.21
N GLU A 269 -3.83 12.17 -16.71
CA GLU A 269 -3.17 10.92 -16.28
C GLU A 269 -3.88 10.32 -15.07
N TYR A 270 -4.28 11.15 -14.11
CA TYR A 270 -5.09 10.72 -12.97
C TYR A 270 -6.41 10.07 -13.43
N VAL A 271 -7.13 10.74 -14.35
CA VAL A 271 -8.41 10.24 -14.88
C VAL A 271 -8.23 8.86 -15.54
N LYS A 272 -7.19 8.68 -16.34
CA LYS A 272 -6.86 7.37 -16.96
C LYS A 272 -6.65 6.27 -15.92
N VAL A 273 -5.90 6.56 -14.85
CA VAL A 273 -5.68 5.60 -13.74
C VAL A 273 -7.00 5.28 -13.05
N LYS A 274 -7.78 6.29 -12.69
CA LYS A 274 -9.10 6.11 -12.06
C LYS A 274 -10.04 5.25 -12.91
N GLU A 275 -10.15 5.53 -14.20
CA GLU A 275 -11.00 4.79 -15.13
C GLU A 275 -10.52 3.34 -15.26
N SER A 276 -9.21 3.10 -15.39
CA SER A 276 -8.65 1.76 -15.43
C SER A 276 -9.06 0.95 -14.19
N ILE A 277 -8.92 1.53 -13.00
CA ILE A 277 -9.28 0.91 -11.72
C ILE A 277 -10.79 0.61 -11.67
N LEU A 278 -11.64 1.57 -12.01
CA LEU A 278 -13.08 1.42 -11.91
C LEU A 278 -13.66 0.42 -12.92
N ASN A 279 -13.11 0.38 -14.13
CA ASN A 279 -13.59 -0.52 -15.20
C ASN A 279 -13.19 -1.98 -14.96
N ALA A 280 -12.07 -2.23 -14.27
CA ALA A 280 -11.58 -3.58 -13.97
C ALA A 280 -12.02 -4.13 -12.61
N CYS A 281 -12.57 -3.27 -11.74
CA CYS A 281 -13.09 -3.69 -10.45
C CYS A 281 -14.11 -4.82 -10.61
N CYS A 282 -14.00 -5.84 -9.75
CA CYS A 282 -14.92 -6.99 -9.71
C CYS A 282 -14.79 -7.99 -10.87
N ASN A 283 -13.82 -7.81 -11.74
CA ASN A 283 -13.47 -8.85 -12.73
C ASN A 283 -12.93 -10.09 -12.01
N SER A 284 -13.10 -11.26 -12.61
CA SER A 284 -12.56 -12.50 -12.07
C SER A 284 -11.24 -12.86 -12.74
N ARG A 285 -10.39 -13.56 -12.01
CA ARG A 285 -9.16 -14.18 -12.50
C ARG A 285 -9.16 -15.67 -12.18
N SER A 286 -8.42 -16.46 -12.96
CA SER A 286 -8.19 -17.88 -12.65
C SER A 286 -7.54 -18.04 -11.26
N PRO A 287 -7.94 -19.04 -10.47
CA PRO A 287 -7.33 -19.32 -9.17
C PRO A 287 -5.82 -19.57 -9.29
N VAL A 288 -5.09 -19.18 -8.25
CA VAL A 288 -3.66 -19.49 -8.08
C VAL A 288 -3.56 -20.60 -7.04
N GLY A 289 -2.92 -21.69 -7.41
CA GLY A 289 -2.79 -22.89 -6.58
C GLY A 289 -1.63 -22.80 -5.58
N GLU A 290 -1.45 -23.87 -4.81
CA GLU A 290 -0.46 -23.95 -3.73
C GLU A 290 0.99 -24.07 -4.23
N GLU A 291 1.17 -24.39 -5.50
CA GLU A 291 2.48 -24.46 -6.18
C GLU A 291 3.29 -23.17 -6.08
N VAL A 292 2.62 -22.02 -5.87
CA VAL A 292 3.31 -20.73 -5.71
C VAL A 292 3.93 -20.53 -4.33
N LEU A 293 3.57 -21.31 -3.32
CA LEU A 293 4.06 -21.12 -1.94
C LEU A 293 5.56 -21.30 -1.83
N SER A 294 6.11 -22.36 -2.46
CA SER A 294 7.56 -22.56 -2.53
C SER A 294 8.25 -21.43 -3.28
N LEU A 295 7.66 -20.97 -4.37
CA LEU A 295 8.20 -19.88 -5.16
C LEU A 295 8.23 -18.55 -4.39
N ILE A 296 7.18 -18.24 -3.60
CA ILE A 296 7.15 -17.07 -2.70
C ILE A 296 8.28 -17.15 -1.69
N GLN A 297 8.53 -18.34 -1.09
CA GLN A 297 9.58 -18.53 -0.10
C GLN A 297 10.98 -18.40 -0.74
N GLU A 298 11.21 -19.02 -1.89
CA GLU A 298 12.47 -18.92 -2.64
C GLU A 298 12.76 -17.47 -3.01
N ALA A 299 11.80 -16.77 -3.65
CA ALA A 299 11.95 -15.40 -4.07
C ALA A 299 12.26 -14.47 -2.88
N SER A 300 11.51 -14.61 -1.77
CA SER A 300 11.73 -13.84 -0.55
C SER A 300 13.13 -14.05 0.02
N SER A 301 13.60 -15.30 0.08
CA SER A 301 14.93 -15.63 0.59
C SER A 301 16.03 -15.00 -0.28
N LYS A 302 15.92 -15.13 -1.60
CA LYS A 302 16.89 -14.56 -2.56
C LYS A 302 16.91 -13.03 -2.49
N TYR A 303 15.74 -12.39 -2.47
CA TYR A 303 15.63 -10.95 -2.30
C TYR A 303 16.33 -10.47 -1.02
N ARG A 304 16.00 -11.07 0.13
CA ARG A 304 16.61 -10.70 1.42
C ARG A 304 18.12 -10.83 1.40
N SER A 305 18.65 -11.92 0.83
CA SER A 305 20.09 -12.12 0.73
C SER A 305 20.78 -11.03 -0.08
N GLN A 306 20.12 -10.46 -1.10
CA GLN A 306 20.66 -9.33 -1.84
C GLN A 306 20.56 -8.03 -1.05
N VAL A 307 19.41 -7.73 -0.44
CA VAL A 307 19.20 -6.48 0.32
C VAL A 307 20.17 -6.37 1.49
N MET A 308 20.40 -7.46 2.21
CA MET A 308 21.30 -7.48 3.37
C MET A 308 22.73 -7.07 3.03
N LYS A 309 23.21 -7.34 1.82
CA LYS A 309 24.54 -6.88 1.34
C LYS A 309 24.64 -5.35 1.17
N HIS A 310 23.51 -4.64 1.15
CA HIS A 310 23.44 -3.22 0.76
C HIS A 310 22.87 -2.32 1.87
N VAL A 311 22.64 -2.84 3.08
CA VAL A 311 21.98 -2.11 4.19
C VAL A 311 22.63 -0.76 4.46
N ASP A 312 23.96 -0.71 4.56
CA ASP A 312 24.68 0.52 4.86
C ASP A 312 24.44 1.60 3.79
N LYS A 313 24.46 1.20 2.52
CA LYS A 313 24.18 2.12 1.41
C LYS A 313 22.73 2.57 1.35
N ILE A 314 21.80 1.67 1.67
CA ILE A 314 20.38 2.01 1.80
C ILE A 314 20.20 3.07 2.89
N VAL A 315 20.78 2.87 4.07
CA VAL A 315 20.68 3.81 5.19
C VAL A 315 21.34 5.16 4.86
N GLU A 316 22.52 5.13 4.21
CA GLU A 316 23.23 6.35 3.79
C GLU A 316 22.36 7.22 2.88
N VAL A 317 21.80 6.66 1.82
CA VAL A 317 21.01 7.39 0.83
C VAL A 317 19.61 7.73 1.33
N ALA A 318 18.99 6.84 2.14
CA ALA A 318 17.66 7.06 2.71
C ALA A 318 17.56 8.34 3.55
N ARG A 319 18.65 8.74 4.23
CA ARG A 319 18.71 9.98 5.02
C ARG A 319 18.56 11.25 4.17
N LEU A 320 18.79 11.15 2.87
CA LEU A 320 18.68 12.26 1.92
C LEU A 320 17.31 12.32 1.25
N VAL A 321 16.46 11.30 1.44
CA VAL A 321 15.09 11.30 0.89
C VAL A 321 14.24 12.29 1.68
N PRO A 322 13.52 13.21 1.02
CA PRO A 322 12.72 14.22 1.70
C PRO A 322 11.63 13.58 2.56
N SER A 323 11.47 14.11 3.78
CA SER A 323 10.35 13.80 4.67
C SER A 323 9.41 15.01 4.69
N THR A 324 8.29 14.91 4.00
CA THR A 324 7.31 16.00 3.88
C THR A 324 6.15 15.85 4.88
N ARG A 325 6.16 14.77 5.66
CA ARG A 325 5.12 14.45 6.62
C ARG A 325 5.66 14.38 8.05
N ASP A 326 4.97 15.04 8.98
CA ASP A 326 5.28 14.93 10.42
C ASP A 326 5.00 13.50 10.92
N ARG A 327 6.00 12.90 11.54
CA ARG A 327 5.97 11.52 12.00
C ARG A 327 6.32 11.40 13.48
N VAL A 328 5.84 10.32 14.06
CA VAL A 328 6.27 9.91 15.39
C VAL A 328 7.71 9.39 15.30
N SER A 329 8.58 9.88 16.17
CA SER A 329 9.96 9.41 16.23
C SER A 329 10.04 8.12 17.01
N TRP A 330 9.98 6.95 16.33
CA TRP A 330 10.11 5.65 16.97
C TRP A 330 10.23 4.51 15.93
N LYS A 331 10.26 3.28 16.41
CA LYS A 331 10.65 2.08 15.67
C LYS A 331 9.94 1.87 14.34
N GLU A 332 10.68 1.40 13.37
CA GLU A 332 10.20 1.04 12.04
C GLU A 332 9.74 -0.43 12.02
N TYR A 333 8.59 -0.70 12.65
CA TYR A 333 7.98 -2.03 12.57
C TYR A 333 7.45 -2.32 11.16
N GLY A 334 7.25 -3.59 10.86
CA GLY A 334 6.70 -4.07 9.58
C GLY A 334 7.67 -4.02 8.42
N ARG A 335 8.79 -3.32 8.54
CA ARG A 335 9.85 -3.20 7.52
C ARG A 335 11.16 -3.82 7.99
N SER A 336 11.09 -4.58 9.06
CA SER A 336 12.25 -5.26 9.61
C SER A 336 12.57 -6.54 8.85
N LEU A 337 13.85 -6.76 8.59
CA LEU A 337 14.38 -8.00 8.04
C LEU A 337 15.16 -8.74 9.15
N LEU A 338 15.12 -10.06 9.10
CA LEU A 338 15.93 -10.89 9.98
C LEU A 338 17.24 -11.29 9.27
N ASP A 339 18.35 -11.07 9.95
CA ASP A 339 19.67 -11.54 9.58
C ASP A 339 20.22 -12.43 10.71
N GLY A 340 20.02 -13.73 10.59
CA GLY A 340 20.22 -14.65 11.69
C GLY A 340 19.34 -14.27 12.90
N ASN A 341 19.97 -13.91 14.02
CA ASN A 341 19.30 -13.44 15.24
C ASN A 341 19.17 -11.89 15.32
N HIS A 342 19.64 -11.16 14.33
CA HIS A 342 19.60 -9.71 14.31
C HIS A 342 18.40 -9.20 13.53
N VAL A 343 17.77 -8.13 14.06
CA VAL A 343 16.70 -7.41 13.39
C VAL A 343 17.28 -6.17 12.72
N VAL A 344 17.16 -6.10 11.40
CA VAL A 344 17.59 -4.96 10.61
C VAL A 344 16.36 -4.16 10.18
N HIS A 345 16.28 -2.90 10.61
CA HIS A 345 15.17 -2.01 10.29
C HIS A 345 15.40 -1.33 8.94
N MET A 346 14.45 -1.49 8.03
CA MET A 346 14.45 -0.86 6.72
C MET A 346 13.67 0.46 6.76
N PRO A 347 14.00 1.42 5.90
CA PRO A 347 13.21 2.62 5.72
C PRO A 347 11.76 2.30 5.34
N ARG A 348 10.84 3.23 5.59
CA ARG A 348 9.44 3.14 5.12
C ARG A 348 9.40 2.96 3.60
N ALA A 349 8.37 2.28 3.10
CA ALA A 349 8.32 1.82 1.71
C ALA A 349 8.58 2.92 0.65
N ILE A 350 8.06 4.14 0.86
CA ILE A 350 8.32 5.27 -0.06
C ILE A 350 9.80 5.65 -0.01
N VAL A 351 10.38 5.82 1.18
CA VAL A 351 11.79 6.17 1.35
C VAL A 351 12.68 5.07 0.81
N TYR A 352 12.39 3.81 1.13
CA TYR A 352 13.12 2.65 0.62
C TYR A 352 13.14 2.61 -0.91
N THR A 353 11.97 2.76 -1.54
CA THR A 353 11.85 2.73 -2.99
C THR A 353 12.57 3.91 -3.64
N SER A 354 12.41 5.13 -3.09
CA SER A 354 13.11 6.33 -3.55
C SER A 354 14.63 6.19 -3.48
N THR A 355 15.13 5.58 -2.40
CA THR A 355 16.55 5.29 -2.18
C THR A 355 17.13 4.45 -3.31
N TRP A 356 16.50 3.35 -3.66
CA TRP A 356 16.96 2.47 -4.72
C TRP A 356 16.97 3.18 -6.09
N TYR A 357 15.92 3.92 -6.43
CA TYR A 357 15.94 4.72 -7.66
C TYR A 357 17.02 5.81 -7.64
N ALA A 358 17.26 6.44 -6.48
CA ALA A 358 18.32 7.43 -6.34
C ALA A 358 19.73 6.82 -6.50
N MET A 359 19.90 5.53 -6.18
CA MET A 359 21.14 4.80 -6.47
C MET A 359 21.29 4.41 -7.95
N GLY A 360 20.33 4.74 -8.81
CA GLY A 360 20.31 4.34 -10.22
C GLY A 360 19.95 2.88 -10.46
N PHE A 361 19.38 2.22 -9.45
CA PHE A 361 19.01 0.81 -9.47
C PHE A 361 17.55 0.64 -8.99
N PRO A 362 16.57 0.55 -9.90
CA PRO A 362 15.18 0.30 -9.51
C PRO A 362 15.02 -0.98 -8.66
N PRO A 363 14.23 -0.93 -7.57
CA PRO A 363 14.20 -2.04 -6.60
C PRO A 363 13.57 -3.34 -7.12
N THR A 364 12.81 -3.34 -8.22
CA THR A 364 12.34 -4.56 -8.89
C THR A 364 13.50 -5.40 -9.43
N LEU A 365 14.61 -4.75 -9.80
CA LEU A 365 15.79 -5.43 -10.34
C LEU A 365 16.60 -6.18 -9.26
N ILE A 366 16.27 -6.04 -7.98
CA ILE A 366 16.86 -6.84 -6.90
C ILE A 366 16.54 -8.33 -7.09
N ASP A 367 15.41 -8.64 -7.72
CA ASP A 367 14.99 -10.01 -8.04
C ASP A 367 15.71 -10.58 -9.29
N ALA A 368 16.53 -9.80 -10.02
CA ALA A 368 17.16 -10.22 -11.27
C ALA A 368 17.99 -11.52 -11.16
N PRO A 369 18.83 -11.76 -10.12
CA PRO A 369 19.53 -13.03 -9.99
C PRO A 369 18.60 -14.23 -9.93
N PHE A 370 17.47 -14.09 -9.23
CA PHE A 370 16.51 -15.18 -9.11
C PHE A 370 15.74 -15.42 -10.41
N PHE A 371 15.41 -14.37 -11.17
CA PHE A 371 14.82 -14.52 -12.49
C PHE A 371 15.73 -15.27 -13.47
N LEU A 372 17.03 -14.99 -13.44
CA LEU A 372 18.02 -15.74 -14.24
C LEU A 372 18.13 -17.20 -13.81
N GLU A 373 18.01 -17.50 -12.50
CA GLU A 373 17.93 -18.89 -12.01
C GLU A 373 16.65 -19.59 -12.52
N LEU A 374 15.50 -18.90 -12.49
CA LEU A 374 14.24 -19.42 -13.02
C LEU A 374 14.31 -19.68 -14.54
N ALA A 375 14.96 -18.79 -15.30
CA ALA A 375 15.18 -18.95 -16.72
C ALA A 375 16.05 -20.20 -17.03
N LYS A 376 17.15 -20.40 -16.29
CA LYS A 376 18.02 -21.58 -16.43
C LYS A 376 17.35 -22.89 -16.07
N SER A 377 16.29 -22.86 -15.26
CA SER A 377 15.56 -24.04 -14.81
C SER A 377 14.21 -24.23 -15.52
N ASP A 378 13.97 -23.54 -16.61
CA ASP A 378 12.72 -23.54 -17.39
C ASP A 378 11.44 -23.22 -16.57
N ARG A 379 11.61 -22.52 -15.43
CA ARG A 379 10.50 -22.15 -14.53
C ARG A 379 9.96 -20.74 -14.81
N LEU A 380 10.69 -19.91 -15.55
CA LEU A 380 10.37 -18.50 -15.75
C LEU A 380 9.04 -18.29 -16.46
N ASP A 381 8.74 -19.07 -17.50
CA ASP A 381 7.48 -18.95 -18.25
C ASP A 381 6.25 -19.23 -17.39
N ALA A 382 6.36 -20.13 -16.42
CA ALA A 382 5.29 -20.39 -15.47
C ALA A 382 5.04 -19.15 -14.57
N VAL A 383 6.08 -18.47 -14.13
CA VAL A 383 5.99 -17.24 -13.35
C VAL A 383 5.38 -16.10 -14.19
N LEU A 384 5.82 -15.93 -15.44
CA LEU A 384 5.31 -14.89 -16.33
C LEU A 384 3.84 -15.12 -16.73
N ARG A 385 3.36 -16.36 -16.76
CA ARG A 385 1.91 -16.65 -16.89
C ARG A 385 1.11 -16.23 -15.66
N LEU A 386 1.68 -16.35 -14.47
CA LEU A 386 1.07 -15.88 -13.23
C LEU A 386 1.13 -14.35 -13.10
N LEU A 387 2.16 -13.72 -13.62
CA LEU A 387 2.40 -12.29 -13.56
C LEU A 387 2.59 -11.72 -14.98
N PRO A 388 1.53 -11.63 -15.78
CA PRO A 388 1.64 -11.26 -17.21
C PRO A 388 2.12 -9.82 -17.43
N THR A 389 2.00 -8.94 -16.43
CA THR A 389 2.46 -7.55 -16.53
C THR A 389 3.93 -7.39 -16.13
N TYR A 390 4.54 -8.40 -15.51
CA TYR A 390 5.87 -8.29 -14.91
C TYR A 390 6.95 -7.85 -15.93
N ARG A 391 6.89 -8.35 -17.17
CA ARG A 391 7.80 -7.88 -18.20
C ARG A 391 7.65 -6.38 -18.47
N ARG A 392 6.41 -5.87 -18.50
CA ARG A 392 6.14 -4.43 -18.69
C ARG A 392 6.58 -3.59 -17.50
N GLU A 393 6.47 -4.12 -16.30
CA GLU A 393 7.01 -3.49 -15.10
C GLU A 393 8.52 -3.37 -15.16
N LEU A 394 9.22 -4.41 -15.61
CA LEU A 394 10.67 -4.39 -15.81
C LEU A 394 11.07 -3.41 -16.94
N GLU A 395 10.39 -3.46 -18.10
CA GLU A 395 10.61 -2.51 -19.21
C GLU A 395 10.51 -1.05 -18.72
N TYR A 396 9.51 -0.76 -17.88
CA TYR A 396 9.34 0.55 -17.27
C TYR A 396 10.51 0.91 -16.33
N ASP A 397 10.94 0.00 -15.47
CA ASP A 397 11.99 0.27 -14.49
C ASP A 397 13.38 0.35 -15.13
N TYR A 398 13.65 -0.35 -16.23
CA TYR A 398 14.89 -0.22 -16.96
C TYR A 398 15.09 1.18 -17.56
N GLU A 399 14.05 1.98 -17.74
CA GLU A 399 14.18 3.40 -18.11
C GLU A 399 14.86 4.24 -17.01
N PHE A 400 14.99 3.72 -15.81
CA PHE A 400 15.61 4.37 -14.64
C PHE A 400 16.85 3.66 -14.13
N PHE A 401 17.30 2.61 -14.83
CA PHE A 401 18.48 1.84 -14.47
C PHE A 401 19.73 2.39 -15.19
N ASP A 402 20.69 2.94 -14.41
CA ASP A 402 22.01 3.35 -14.91
C ASP A 402 23.11 2.50 -14.27
N PRO A 403 23.65 1.48 -14.99
CA PRO A 403 24.69 0.59 -14.44
C PRO A 403 25.90 1.34 -13.88
N GLN A 404 26.33 2.45 -14.51
CA GLN A 404 27.50 3.22 -14.06
C GLN A 404 27.26 3.89 -12.70
N THR A 405 26.08 4.45 -12.49
CA THR A 405 25.72 5.04 -11.19
C THR A 405 25.48 3.94 -10.16
N ALA A 406 24.75 2.89 -10.55
CA ALA A 406 24.41 1.77 -9.66
C ALA A 406 25.66 1.10 -9.05
N GLN A 407 26.73 0.90 -9.82
CA GLN A 407 27.99 0.29 -9.35
C GLN A 407 28.65 1.04 -8.19
N ARG A 408 28.28 2.29 -7.92
CA ARG A 408 28.80 3.06 -6.77
C ARG A 408 28.13 2.67 -5.45
N TYR A 409 26.97 2.06 -5.52
CA TYR A 409 26.12 1.77 -4.36
C TYR A 409 25.78 0.28 -4.22
N VAL A 410 25.73 -0.42 -5.35
CA VAL A 410 25.24 -1.80 -5.46
C VAL A 410 26.38 -2.72 -5.91
N SER A 411 26.39 -3.95 -5.45
CA SER A 411 27.43 -4.93 -5.81
C SER A 411 27.47 -5.16 -7.33
N GLY A 412 28.70 -5.32 -7.86
CA GLY A 412 28.89 -5.59 -9.28
C GLY A 412 28.17 -6.85 -9.76
N GLU A 413 28.03 -7.87 -8.89
CA GLU A 413 27.27 -9.09 -9.19
C GLU A 413 25.77 -8.80 -9.45
N LEU A 414 25.14 -7.96 -8.59
CA LEU A 414 23.74 -7.62 -8.73
C LEU A 414 23.50 -6.73 -9.95
N VAL A 415 24.41 -5.75 -10.20
CA VAL A 415 24.35 -4.91 -11.42
C VAL A 415 24.50 -5.76 -12.67
N LYS A 416 25.45 -6.71 -12.67
CA LYS A 416 25.64 -7.65 -13.80
C LYS A 416 24.40 -8.50 -14.04
N ALA A 417 23.80 -9.05 -13.01
CA ALA A 417 22.57 -9.82 -13.13
C ALA A 417 21.41 -8.99 -13.71
N ALA A 418 21.29 -7.73 -13.33
CA ALA A 418 20.27 -6.84 -13.90
C ALA A 418 20.51 -6.59 -15.41
N VAL A 419 21.78 -6.42 -15.84
CA VAL A 419 22.12 -6.28 -17.27
C VAL A 419 21.81 -7.59 -18.02
N GLU A 420 22.26 -8.73 -17.51
CA GLU A 420 21.99 -10.04 -18.12
C GLU A 420 20.48 -10.34 -18.23
N LEU A 421 19.67 -9.92 -17.25
CA LEU A 421 18.22 -10.06 -17.32
C LEU A 421 17.61 -9.18 -18.42
N ALA A 422 18.11 -7.93 -18.60
CA ALA A 422 17.67 -7.08 -19.69
C ALA A 422 17.94 -7.71 -21.05
N ASP A 423 19.16 -8.23 -21.24
CA ASP A 423 19.55 -8.92 -22.47
C ASP A 423 18.69 -10.15 -22.73
N TYR A 424 18.45 -10.97 -21.68
CA TYR A 424 17.60 -12.17 -21.78
C TYR A 424 16.16 -11.84 -22.19
N LEU A 425 15.60 -10.75 -21.64
CA LEU A 425 14.24 -10.30 -21.95
C LEU A 425 14.16 -9.49 -23.25
N GLY A 426 15.30 -9.11 -23.86
CA GLY A 426 15.35 -8.21 -24.99
C GLY A 426 14.82 -6.81 -24.64
N VAL A 427 15.08 -6.34 -23.42
CA VAL A 427 14.68 -5.03 -22.93
C VAL A 427 15.82 -4.05 -23.07
N GLU A 428 15.57 -2.90 -23.67
CA GLU A 428 16.57 -1.86 -23.86
C GLU A 428 16.76 -1.05 -22.56
N THR A 429 18.00 -0.98 -22.06
CA THR A 429 18.35 -0.15 -20.89
C THR A 429 18.77 1.24 -21.37
N LYS A 430 17.82 2.17 -21.44
CA LYS A 430 18.11 3.54 -21.88
C LYS A 430 17.42 4.58 -20.98
N PRO A 431 18.03 4.93 -19.84
CA PRO A 431 17.59 6.10 -19.10
C PRO A 431 17.73 7.36 -19.99
N GLY A 432 16.74 8.25 -19.92
CA GLY A 432 16.80 9.51 -20.66
C GLY A 432 18.01 10.36 -20.26
N PRO A 433 18.59 11.16 -21.19
CA PRO A 433 19.79 11.96 -20.92
C PRO A 433 19.66 12.87 -19.69
N THR A 434 18.51 13.48 -19.51
CA THR A 434 18.20 14.32 -18.35
C THR A 434 18.24 13.51 -17.05
N TYR A 435 17.67 12.30 -17.04
CA TYR A 435 17.67 11.44 -15.86
C TYR A 435 19.10 10.99 -15.51
N ILE A 436 19.91 10.62 -16.51
CA ILE A 436 21.31 10.29 -16.32
C ILE A 436 22.10 11.50 -15.75
N ALA A 437 21.88 12.70 -16.28
CA ALA A 437 22.54 13.89 -15.76
C ALA A 437 22.19 14.11 -14.27
N LEU A 438 20.92 13.98 -13.90
CA LEU A 438 20.48 14.06 -12.51
C LEU A 438 21.09 12.94 -11.64
N LEU A 439 21.19 11.71 -12.15
CA LEU A 439 21.82 10.58 -11.43
C LEU A 439 23.34 10.79 -11.22
N ARG A 440 24.01 11.58 -12.02
CA ARG A 440 25.46 11.84 -11.89
C ARG A 440 25.77 13.00 -10.95
N MET A 441 24.79 13.80 -10.59
CA MET A 441 24.94 14.88 -9.61
C MET A 441 25.16 14.30 -8.19
N PRO A 442 25.82 15.03 -7.30
CA PRO A 442 25.88 14.67 -5.87
C PRO A 442 24.49 14.48 -5.30
N ARG A 443 24.32 13.44 -4.48
CA ARG A 443 23.04 13.15 -3.82
C ARG A 443 22.74 14.23 -2.78
N SER A 444 21.54 14.77 -2.86
CA SER A 444 20.99 15.76 -1.95
C SER A 444 19.47 15.70 -2.02
N GLU A 445 18.77 16.24 -1.05
CA GLU A 445 17.31 16.31 -1.07
C GLU A 445 16.76 16.97 -2.35
N PRO A 446 17.26 18.16 -2.81
CA PRO A 446 16.82 18.74 -4.08
C PRO A 446 17.06 17.85 -5.30
N ASN A 447 18.19 17.12 -5.33
CA ASN A 447 18.49 16.19 -6.40
C ASN A 447 17.50 15.00 -6.42
N ILE A 448 17.17 14.44 -5.26
CA ILE A 448 16.20 13.36 -5.14
C ILE A 448 14.80 13.84 -5.56
N ILE A 449 14.40 15.05 -5.19
CA ILE A 449 13.15 15.66 -5.64
C ILE A 449 13.12 15.79 -7.17
N ALA A 450 14.22 16.25 -7.80
CA ALA A 450 14.31 16.36 -9.25
C ALA A 450 14.19 15.00 -9.96
N LEU A 451 14.88 13.98 -9.46
CA LEU A 451 14.77 12.59 -9.94
C LEU A 451 13.32 12.08 -9.79
N SER A 452 12.66 12.41 -8.68
CA SER A 452 11.29 12.00 -8.38
C SER A 452 10.28 12.65 -9.32
N LYS A 453 10.42 13.95 -9.59
CA LYS A 453 9.58 14.67 -10.55
C LYS A 453 9.72 14.10 -11.96
N TYR A 454 10.92 13.67 -12.35
CA TYR A 454 11.13 13.01 -13.64
C TYR A 454 10.35 11.70 -13.74
N ARG A 455 10.31 10.89 -12.67
CA ARG A 455 9.58 9.63 -12.60
C ARG A 455 8.08 9.80 -12.33
N LYS A 456 7.63 10.99 -11.87
CA LYS A 456 6.26 11.29 -11.42
C LYS A 456 5.85 10.57 -10.14
N PHE A 457 6.80 10.23 -9.29
CA PHE A 457 6.59 9.73 -7.91
C PHE A 457 7.88 9.84 -7.10
N LEU A 458 7.75 10.04 -5.81
CA LEU A 458 8.90 10.02 -4.90
C LEU A 458 9.44 8.60 -4.73
N GLY A 459 8.55 7.65 -4.38
CA GLY A 459 8.93 6.25 -4.20
C GLY A 459 7.75 5.29 -4.07
#